data_57f529ca6bd71e08753dcd684739358d
#
_entry.id   57f529ca6bd71e08753dcd684739358d
#
_cell.length_a   1.000
_cell.length_b   1.000
_cell.length_c   1.000
_cell.angle_alpha   90.00
_cell.angle_beta   90.00
_cell.angle_gamma   90.00
#
_symmetry.space_group_name_H-M   'P 1'
#
loop_
_entity.id
_entity.type
_entity.pdbx_description
1 polymer ?
#
loop_
_entity_poly.entity_id
_entity_poly.type
_entity_poly.pdbx_seq_one_letter_code
_entity_poly.pdbx_strand_id
1 'polypeptide(L)'
;MHHIVSIRDLWFRYRGSDEWTLRDIDLDIERGEFVVITGRSGCGKTTLCRCLNGLIPQFYEGELKGSVTVAGLDVTRIPVARIASIVGMVFQNPSSQLFMLTVERDVAFGPENLGLPKDEILRRVNWALDMLGISDLRFRSPHELSGGQQQRVAIAAILAMQPQIIVLDEPTAYLDPYTSLSIFNLLKELNTKLCLTVILVEHKLELVASLADRVIVMDKGCIVLDGSPREIFVKDLSVYGLKPPSIPRLFLKLSGYG
;
A
#
# COMPACT_ATOMS: atom_id res chain seq x y z
N MET A 1 8.69 -10.84 -19.29
CA MET A 1 7.73 -10.73 -18.17
C MET A 1 7.24 -9.31 -18.16
N HIS A 2 5.94 -9.06 -18.07
CA HIS A 2 5.43 -7.67 -18.06
C HIS A 2 5.22 -7.26 -16.59
N HIS A 3 6.11 -6.41 -16.08
CA HIS A 3 5.96 -5.80 -14.76
C HIS A 3 4.67 -4.98 -14.73
N ILE A 4 3.92 -5.08 -13.62
CA ILE A 4 2.69 -4.28 -13.44
C ILE A 4 3.04 -2.84 -13.01
N VAL A 5 4.18 -2.67 -12.34
CA VAL A 5 4.79 -1.37 -12.03
C VAL A 5 6.20 -1.36 -12.60
N SER A 6 6.58 -0.26 -13.25
CA SER A 6 7.93 -0.01 -13.72
C SER A 6 8.29 1.45 -13.50
N ILE A 7 9.31 1.67 -12.70
CA ILE A 7 9.85 2.99 -12.39
C ILE A 7 11.29 3.04 -12.91
N ARG A 8 11.67 4.16 -13.57
CA ARG A 8 13.02 4.37 -14.09
C ARG A 8 13.50 5.77 -13.78
N ASP A 9 14.67 5.82 -13.14
CA ASP A 9 15.40 7.06 -12.80
C ASP A 9 14.47 8.10 -12.16
N LEU A 10 13.62 7.67 -11.18
CA LEU A 10 12.64 8.55 -10.58
C LEU A 10 13.29 9.44 -9.52
N TRP A 11 13.19 10.74 -9.74
CA TRP A 11 13.51 11.80 -8.79
C TRP A 11 12.27 12.63 -8.55
N PHE A 12 12.02 13.00 -7.31
CA PHE A 12 10.93 13.91 -6.99
C PHE A 12 11.30 14.82 -5.82
N ARG A 13 10.98 16.12 -5.95
CA ARG A 13 10.96 17.08 -4.85
C ARG A 13 9.67 17.88 -4.86
N TYR A 14 9.14 18.16 -3.68
CA TYR A 14 7.96 18.99 -3.53
C TYR A 14 8.28 20.46 -3.90
N ARG A 15 7.27 21.18 -4.39
CA ARG A 15 7.38 22.61 -4.68
C ARG A 15 7.81 23.38 -3.44
N GLY A 16 8.83 24.23 -3.58
CA GLY A 16 9.41 25.00 -2.48
C GLY A 16 10.41 24.26 -1.60
N SER A 17 10.73 22.98 -1.93
CA SER A 17 11.81 22.25 -1.28
C SER A 17 13.05 22.26 -2.15
N ASP A 18 14.22 22.54 -1.55
CA ASP A 18 15.51 22.40 -2.20
C ASP A 18 16.03 20.96 -2.21
N GLU A 19 15.46 20.10 -1.35
CA GLU A 19 15.88 18.71 -1.21
C GLU A 19 15.01 17.76 -2.02
N TRP A 20 15.65 16.79 -2.66
CA TRP A 20 14.98 15.68 -3.32
C TRP A 20 14.43 14.70 -2.30
N THR A 21 13.12 14.45 -2.33
CA THR A 21 12.44 13.47 -1.48
C THR A 21 12.60 12.05 -2.00
N LEU A 22 12.62 11.88 -3.33
CA LEU A 22 12.98 10.63 -4.01
C LEU A 22 14.20 10.90 -4.88
N ARG A 23 15.11 9.92 -4.94
CA ARG A 23 16.39 10.03 -5.63
C ARG A 23 16.72 8.72 -6.29
N ASP A 24 16.90 8.72 -7.60
CA ASP A 24 17.41 7.61 -8.38
C ASP A 24 16.67 6.28 -8.05
N ILE A 25 15.34 6.30 -8.14
CA ILE A 25 14.54 5.12 -7.88
C ILE A 25 14.32 4.36 -9.17
N ASP A 26 14.87 3.16 -9.22
CA ASP A 26 14.55 2.12 -10.19
C ASP A 26 13.81 0.99 -9.48
N LEU A 27 12.63 0.62 -9.97
CA LEU A 27 11.80 -0.42 -9.34
C LEU A 27 10.87 -1.07 -10.36
N ASP A 28 10.90 -2.39 -10.40
CA ASP A 28 9.90 -3.21 -11.08
C ASP A 28 9.14 -4.05 -10.07
N ILE A 29 7.81 -4.13 -10.21
CA ILE A 29 6.95 -5.01 -9.39
C ILE A 29 6.17 -5.91 -10.33
N GLU A 30 6.12 -7.20 -10.02
CA GLU A 30 5.38 -8.18 -10.81
C GLU A 30 3.90 -8.23 -10.41
N ARG A 31 3.08 -8.70 -11.34
CA ARG A 31 1.65 -8.89 -11.07
C ARG A 31 1.44 -9.95 -9.99
N GLY A 32 0.60 -9.66 -9.01
CA GLY A 32 0.27 -10.58 -7.91
C GLY A 32 1.36 -10.66 -6.83
N GLU A 33 2.43 -9.85 -6.90
CA GLU A 33 3.47 -9.80 -5.89
C GLU A 33 2.97 -9.10 -4.61
N PHE A 34 3.36 -9.62 -3.44
CA PHE A 34 3.15 -8.97 -2.15
C PHE A 34 4.45 -8.31 -1.71
N VAL A 35 4.55 -7.00 -1.94
CA VAL A 35 5.74 -6.20 -1.67
C VAL A 35 5.57 -5.40 -0.38
N VAL A 36 6.54 -5.49 0.52
CA VAL A 36 6.62 -4.66 1.72
C VAL A 36 7.69 -3.60 1.53
N ILE A 37 7.33 -2.33 1.66
CA ILE A 37 8.25 -1.19 1.64
C ILE A 37 8.44 -0.71 3.07
N THR A 38 9.67 -0.64 3.53
CA THR A 38 10.02 -0.18 4.87
C THR A 38 11.17 0.83 4.85
N GLY A 39 11.43 1.47 5.98
CA GLY A 39 12.47 2.51 6.10
C GLY A 39 12.11 3.51 7.18
N ARG A 40 13.04 4.38 7.58
CA ARG A 40 12.79 5.43 8.59
C ARG A 40 11.62 6.33 8.20
N SER A 41 10.96 6.92 9.20
CA SER A 41 9.98 7.97 8.93
C SER A 41 10.64 9.11 8.14
N GLY A 42 9.90 9.64 7.15
CA GLY A 42 10.40 10.72 6.28
C GLY A 42 11.37 10.29 5.17
N CYS A 43 11.69 8.99 4.98
CA CYS A 43 12.61 8.56 3.93
C CYS A 43 12.01 8.50 2.51
N GLY A 44 10.74 8.89 2.31
CA GLY A 44 10.12 8.98 0.97
C GLY A 44 9.07 7.92 0.63
N LYS A 45 8.74 6.97 1.52
CA LYS A 45 7.79 5.86 1.25
C LYS A 45 6.41 6.34 0.78
N THR A 46 5.78 7.23 1.56
CA THR A 46 4.49 7.84 1.19
C THR A 46 4.56 8.59 -0.14
N THR A 47 5.68 9.26 -0.41
CA THR A 47 5.90 9.97 -1.68
C THR A 47 5.97 8.99 -2.85
N LEU A 48 6.66 7.87 -2.68
CA LEU A 48 6.72 6.80 -3.68
C LEU A 48 5.31 6.23 -3.94
N CYS A 49 4.53 5.95 -2.89
CA CYS A 49 3.14 5.51 -3.02
C CYS A 49 2.27 6.50 -3.80
N ARG A 50 2.46 7.83 -3.57
CA ARG A 50 1.74 8.88 -4.29
C ARG A 50 2.16 8.99 -5.77
N CYS A 51 3.37 8.61 -6.11
CA CYS A 51 3.76 8.50 -7.52
C CYS A 51 3.05 7.32 -8.20
N LEU A 52 2.83 6.20 -7.51
CA LEU A 52 2.19 5.02 -8.09
C LEU A 52 0.71 5.23 -8.42
N ASN A 53 -0.01 6.02 -7.63
CA ASN A 53 -1.43 6.28 -7.84
C ASN A 53 -1.73 7.57 -8.62
N GLY A 54 -0.69 8.25 -9.11
CA GLY A 54 -0.80 9.46 -9.92
C GLY A 54 -1.14 10.74 -9.13
N LEU A 55 -1.21 10.70 -7.80
CA LEU A 55 -1.36 11.92 -6.98
C LEU A 55 -0.15 12.84 -7.13
N ILE A 56 1.02 12.30 -7.40
CA ILE A 56 2.19 13.02 -7.85
C ILE A 56 2.35 12.75 -9.35
N PRO A 57 2.49 13.78 -10.19
CA PRO A 57 2.60 15.20 -9.87
C PRO A 57 1.27 15.98 -9.89
N GLN A 58 0.10 15.33 -10.07
CA GLN A 58 -1.14 16.03 -10.42
C GLN A 58 -1.78 16.80 -9.27
N PHE A 59 -1.70 16.30 -8.02
CA PHE A 59 -2.23 16.96 -6.82
C PHE A 59 -1.12 17.51 -5.92
N TYR A 60 0.01 16.84 -5.89
CA TYR A 60 1.18 17.30 -5.14
C TYR A 60 2.18 17.86 -6.14
N GLU A 61 2.18 19.19 -6.28
CA GLU A 61 3.09 19.90 -7.17
C GLU A 61 4.55 19.73 -6.77
N GLY A 62 5.42 19.61 -7.77
CA GLY A 62 6.85 19.45 -7.57
C GLY A 62 7.60 19.23 -8.88
N GLU A 63 8.90 19.03 -8.77
CA GLU A 63 9.74 18.61 -9.88
C GLU A 63 9.87 17.09 -9.87
N LEU A 64 9.44 16.46 -10.97
CA LEU A 64 9.56 15.01 -11.19
C LEU A 64 10.45 14.79 -12.41
N LYS A 65 11.44 13.89 -12.27
CA LYS A 65 12.26 13.36 -13.38
C LYS A 65 12.09 11.86 -13.45
N GLY A 66 12.47 11.29 -14.58
CA GLY A 66 12.30 9.86 -14.84
C GLY A 66 10.88 9.49 -15.27
N SER A 67 10.50 8.24 -15.07
CA SER A 67 9.21 7.73 -15.49
C SER A 67 8.59 6.75 -14.48
N VAL A 68 7.27 6.78 -14.38
CA VAL A 68 6.48 5.83 -13.59
C VAL A 68 5.39 5.25 -14.48
N THR A 69 5.45 3.96 -14.72
CA THR A 69 4.48 3.23 -15.53
C THR A 69 3.75 2.21 -14.66
N VAL A 70 2.42 2.23 -14.69
CA VAL A 70 1.56 1.30 -13.97
C VAL A 70 0.57 0.66 -14.93
N ALA A 71 0.54 -0.67 -14.96
CA ALA A 71 -0.26 -1.45 -15.91
C ALA A 71 -0.08 -0.97 -17.38
N GLY A 72 1.14 -0.59 -17.75
CA GLY A 72 1.49 -0.09 -19.07
C GLY A 72 1.11 1.38 -19.35
N LEU A 73 0.60 2.10 -18.34
CA LEU A 73 0.20 3.51 -18.46
C LEU A 73 1.20 4.42 -17.76
N ASP A 74 1.65 5.47 -18.42
CA ASP A 74 2.46 6.53 -17.81
C ASP A 74 1.58 7.38 -16.88
N VAL A 75 1.80 7.28 -15.57
CA VAL A 75 0.98 7.94 -14.56
C VAL A 75 1.06 9.47 -14.60
N THR A 76 2.11 10.02 -15.21
CA THR A 76 2.27 11.48 -15.35
C THR A 76 1.38 12.07 -16.43
N ARG A 77 0.90 11.23 -17.36
CA ARG A 77 0.11 11.64 -18.54
C ARG A 77 -1.37 11.27 -18.47
N ILE A 78 -1.71 10.38 -17.54
CA ILE A 78 -3.08 9.85 -17.44
C ILE A 78 -3.78 10.50 -16.24
N PRO A 79 -5.05 10.94 -16.39
CA PRO A 79 -5.80 11.52 -15.26
C PRO A 79 -5.87 10.57 -14.07
N VAL A 80 -5.71 11.12 -12.84
CA VAL A 80 -5.76 10.34 -11.59
C VAL A 80 -7.00 9.46 -11.50
N ALA A 81 -8.16 9.93 -11.94
CA ALA A 81 -9.39 9.15 -11.93
C ALA A 81 -9.27 7.81 -12.70
N ARG A 82 -8.51 7.79 -13.79
CA ARG A 82 -8.24 6.56 -14.55
C ARG A 82 -7.20 5.69 -13.83
N ILE A 83 -6.17 6.28 -13.23
CA ILE A 83 -5.19 5.51 -12.44
C ILE A 83 -5.85 4.93 -11.20
N ALA A 84 -6.75 5.65 -10.53
CA ALA A 84 -7.47 5.20 -9.35
C ALA A 84 -8.33 3.94 -9.60
N SER A 85 -8.77 3.68 -10.84
CA SER A 85 -9.44 2.41 -11.18
C SER A 85 -8.48 1.21 -11.28
N ILE A 86 -7.17 1.46 -11.32
CA ILE A 86 -6.13 0.43 -11.46
C ILE A 86 -5.35 0.28 -10.15
N VAL A 87 -5.05 1.40 -9.49
CA VAL A 87 -4.30 1.48 -8.23
C VAL A 87 -5.19 2.07 -7.16
N GLY A 88 -5.71 1.21 -6.30
CA GLY A 88 -6.40 1.65 -5.09
C GLY A 88 -5.40 2.04 -4.01
N MET A 89 -5.67 3.11 -3.28
CA MET A 89 -4.79 3.55 -2.18
C MET A 89 -5.56 3.67 -0.87
N VAL A 90 -5.02 3.05 0.16
CA VAL A 90 -5.48 3.16 1.55
C VAL A 90 -4.45 3.99 2.32
N PHE A 91 -4.90 5.11 2.90
CA PHE A 91 -4.06 6.03 3.65
C PHE A 91 -3.90 5.60 5.11
N GLN A 92 -2.90 6.16 5.78
CA GLN A 92 -2.54 5.85 7.16
C GLN A 92 -3.69 6.00 8.17
N ASN A 93 -4.55 7.00 7.97
CA ASN A 93 -5.72 7.23 8.82
C ASN A 93 -7.00 6.87 8.08
N PRO A 94 -7.63 5.71 8.37
CA PRO A 94 -8.85 5.30 7.68
C PRO A 94 -10.02 6.25 7.91
N SER A 95 -10.13 6.87 9.09
CA SER A 95 -11.24 7.79 9.39
C SER A 95 -11.23 9.05 8.52
N SER A 96 -10.07 9.46 7.99
CA SER A 96 -9.99 10.58 7.05
C SER A 96 -10.43 10.21 5.63
N GLN A 97 -10.58 8.93 5.34
CA GLN A 97 -10.97 8.39 4.03
C GLN A 97 -12.46 8.04 3.98
N LEU A 98 -13.08 7.85 5.15
CA LEU A 98 -14.49 7.51 5.30
C LEU A 98 -15.32 8.77 5.63
N PHE A 99 -16.25 9.12 4.77
CA PHE A 99 -16.99 10.40 4.86
C PHE A 99 -18.49 10.28 4.58
N MET A 100 -18.96 9.08 4.20
CA MET A 100 -20.37 8.84 3.96
C MET A 100 -21.14 8.52 5.26
N LEU A 101 -22.46 8.57 5.22
CA LEU A 101 -23.31 8.31 6.38
C LEU A 101 -23.37 6.82 6.77
N THR A 102 -23.11 5.92 5.83
CA THR A 102 -23.13 4.48 6.06
C THR A 102 -21.97 3.79 5.35
N VAL A 103 -21.53 2.66 5.90
CA VAL A 103 -20.51 1.79 5.29
C VAL A 103 -20.84 1.43 3.84
N GLU A 104 -22.10 1.07 3.57
CA GLU A 104 -22.55 0.75 2.21
C GLU A 104 -22.25 1.88 1.23
N ARG A 105 -22.53 3.12 1.63
CA ARG A 105 -22.32 4.29 0.76
C ARG A 105 -20.85 4.62 0.56
N ASP A 106 -20.01 4.45 1.59
CA ASP A 106 -18.56 4.59 1.42
C ASP A 106 -18.01 3.56 0.44
N VAL A 107 -18.47 2.30 0.54
CA VAL A 107 -18.04 1.23 -0.37
C VAL A 107 -18.59 1.41 -1.78
N ALA A 108 -19.80 1.98 -1.94
CA ALA A 108 -20.41 2.25 -3.24
C ALA A 108 -19.78 3.47 -3.95
N PHE A 109 -19.18 4.40 -3.22
CA PHE A 109 -18.71 5.67 -3.76
C PHE A 109 -17.73 5.52 -4.94
N GLY A 110 -16.74 4.63 -4.82
CA GLY A 110 -15.81 4.35 -5.91
C GLY A 110 -16.49 3.83 -7.17
N PRO A 111 -17.25 2.72 -7.10
CA PRO A 111 -18.04 2.20 -8.21
C PRO A 111 -19.02 3.20 -8.85
N GLU A 112 -19.67 4.07 -8.05
CA GLU A 112 -20.53 5.14 -8.54
C GLU A 112 -19.74 6.16 -9.38
N ASN A 113 -18.57 6.58 -8.91
CA ASN A 113 -17.70 7.50 -9.66
C ASN A 113 -17.13 6.88 -10.96
N LEU A 114 -17.05 5.55 -11.02
CA LEU A 114 -16.73 4.84 -12.27
C LEU A 114 -17.90 4.79 -13.27
N GLY A 115 -19.09 5.29 -12.88
CA GLY A 115 -20.28 5.31 -13.73
C GLY A 115 -20.87 3.93 -13.96
N LEU A 116 -20.69 2.97 -13.05
CA LEU A 116 -21.19 1.62 -13.19
C LEU A 116 -22.72 1.56 -13.05
N PRO A 117 -23.40 0.60 -13.71
CA PRO A 117 -24.83 0.36 -13.52
C PRO A 117 -25.15 -0.01 -12.06
N LYS A 118 -26.34 0.37 -11.58
CA LYS A 118 -26.78 0.16 -10.20
C LYS A 118 -26.63 -1.29 -9.73
N ASP A 119 -27.02 -2.25 -10.57
CA ASP A 119 -26.95 -3.68 -10.22
C ASP A 119 -25.51 -4.16 -10.05
N GLU A 120 -24.60 -3.64 -10.89
CA GLU A 120 -23.18 -3.93 -10.79
C GLU A 120 -22.57 -3.29 -9.52
N ILE A 121 -22.97 -2.06 -9.17
CA ILE A 121 -22.55 -1.41 -7.92
C ILE A 121 -22.97 -2.25 -6.72
N LEU A 122 -24.25 -2.64 -6.65
CA LEU A 122 -24.76 -3.48 -5.56
C LEU A 122 -24.02 -4.82 -5.46
N ARG A 123 -23.75 -5.47 -6.60
CA ARG A 123 -23.01 -6.72 -6.66
C ARG A 123 -21.59 -6.56 -6.09
N ARG A 124 -20.88 -5.49 -6.48
CA ARG A 124 -19.51 -5.21 -6.01
C ARG A 124 -19.47 -4.81 -4.55
N VAL A 125 -20.43 -4.02 -4.08
CA VAL A 125 -20.55 -3.66 -2.66
C VAL A 125 -20.76 -4.90 -1.81
N ASN A 126 -21.74 -5.76 -2.16
CA ASN A 126 -22.00 -7.00 -1.44
C ASN A 126 -20.74 -7.86 -1.38
N TRP A 127 -20.12 -8.10 -2.54
CA TRP A 127 -18.90 -8.89 -2.64
C TRP A 127 -17.76 -8.33 -1.78
N ALA A 128 -17.52 -7.02 -1.79
CA ALA A 128 -16.47 -6.40 -1.01
C ALA A 128 -16.73 -6.50 0.50
N LEU A 129 -17.98 -6.27 0.95
CA LEU A 129 -18.36 -6.39 2.36
C LEU A 129 -18.18 -7.83 2.85
N ASP A 130 -18.58 -8.82 2.06
CA ASP A 130 -18.44 -10.24 2.39
C ASP A 130 -16.95 -10.65 2.45
N MET A 131 -16.14 -10.22 1.47
CA MET A 131 -14.70 -10.50 1.42
C MET A 131 -13.96 -9.94 2.63
N LEU A 132 -14.40 -8.79 3.17
CA LEU A 132 -13.81 -8.16 4.34
C LEU A 132 -14.45 -8.63 5.67
N GLY A 133 -15.49 -9.46 5.60
CA GLY A 133 -16.22 -9.96 6.78
C GLY A 133 -16.88 -8.85 7.60
N ILE A 134 -17.50 -7.86 6.93
CA ILE A 134 -18.14 -6.69 7.53
C ILE A 134 -19.57 -6.44 7.02
N SER A 135 -20.23 -7.46 6.48
CA SER A 135 -21.58 -7.35 5.94
C SER A 135 -22.62 -6.95 6.99
N ASP A 136 -22.40 -7.29 8.25
CA ASP A 136 -23.22 -6.90 9.40
C ASP A 136 -23.09 -5.40 9.76
N LEU A 137 -22.02 -4.73 9.29
CA LEU A 137 -21.77 -3.31 9.54
C LEU A 137 -22.36 -2.41 8.43
N ARG A 138 -22.96 -2.99 7.40
CA ARG A 138 -23.39 -2.32 6.17
C ARG A 138 -24.11 -0.99 6.37
N PHE A 139 -25.05 -0.95 7.30
CA PHE A 139 -25.89 0.23 7.54
C PHE A 139 -25.42 1.10 8.72
N ARG A 140 -24.31 0.73 9.36
CA ARG A 140 -23.73 1.54 10.44
C ARG A 140 -23.01 2.75 9.89
N SER A 141 -22.92 3.78 10.74
CA SER A 141 -22.05 4.92 10.45
C SER A 141 -20.58 4.51 10.60
N PRO A 142 -19.69 4.83 9.65
CA PRO A 142 -18.27 4.56 9.78
C PRO A 142 -17.64 5.15 11.04
N HIS A 143 -18.16 6.27 11.54
CA HIS A 143 -17.65 6.93 12.74
C HIS A 143 -17.97 6.19 14.05
N GLU A 144 -18.91 5.24 14.03
CA GLU A 144 -19.27 4.41 15.19
C GLU A 144 -18.42 3.12 15.26
N LEU A 145 -17.55 2.89 14.28
CA LEU A 145 -16.77 1.68 14.15
C LEU A 145 -15.43 1.77 14.89
N SER A 146 -14.95 0.62 15.36
CA SER A 146 -13.57 0.52 15.87
C SER A 146 -12.56 0.79 14.75
N GLY A 147 -11.32 1.18 15.10
CA GLY A 147 -10.27 1.46 14.12
C GLY A 147 -10.02 0.30 13.15
N GLY A 148 -10.04 -0.94 13.65
CA GLY A 148 -9.89 -2.13 12.80
C GLY A 148 -11.08 -2.35 11.84
N GLN A 149 -12.31 -2.04 12.28
CA GLN A 149 -13.49 -2.07 11.42
C GLN A 149 -13.43 -0.96 10.37
N GLN A 150 -13.06 0.27 10.75
CA GLN A 150 -12.86 1.38 9.81
C GLN A 150 -11.81 1.02 8.74
N GLN A 151 -10.71 0.37 9.15
CA GLN A 151 -9.68 -0.09 8.22
C GLN A 151 -10.22 -1.11 7.21
N ARG A 152 -11.04 -2.07 7.68
CA ARG A 152 -11.71 -3.03 6.78
C ARG A 152 -12.66 -2.32 5.81
N VAL A 153 -13.41 -1.31 6.26
CA VAL A 153 -14.30 -0.51 5.39
C VAL A 153 -13.49 0.25 4.34
N ALA A 154 -12.38 0.88 4.72
CA ALA A 154 -11.50 1.58 3.77
C ALA A 154 -10.93 0.63 2.71
N ILE A 155 -10.52 -0.58 3.11
CA ILE A 155 -10.07 -1.61 2.16
C ILE A 155 -11.23 -2.08 1.28
N ALA A 156 -12.44 -2.28 1.84
CA ALA A 156 -13.63 -2.69 1.07
C ALA A 156 -14.02 -1.66 0.02
N ALA A 157 -13.97 -0.35 0.36
CA ALA A 157 -14.26 0.74 -0.56
C ALA A 157 -13.32 0.73 -1.78
N ILE A 158 -12.04 0.47 -1.56
CA ILE A 158 -11.08 0.32 -2.64
C ILE A 158 -11.30 -0.97 -3.42
N LEU A 159 -11.52 -2.09 -2.72
CA LEU A 159 -11.70 -3.41 -3.34
C LEU A 159 -12.94 -3.45 -4.26
N ALA A 160 -14.01 -2.73 -3.91
CA ALA A 160 -15.22 -2.63 -4.73
C ALA A 160 -14.97 -2.03 -6.12
N MET A 161 -13.91 -1.25 -6.29
CA MET A 161 -13.46 -0.76 -7.60
C MET A 161 -12.78 -1.85 -8.44
N GLN A 162 -12.41 -2.99 -7.84
CA GLN A 162 -11.68 -4.11 -8.46
C GLN A 162 -10.34 -3.67 -9.07
N PRO A 163 -9.46 -3.03 -8.31
CA PRO A 163 -8.17 -2.58 -8.80
C PRO A 163 -7.24 -3.77 -9.09
N GLN A 164 -6.18 -3.54 -9.85
CA GLN A 164 -5.12 -4.51 -10.08
C GLN A 164 -4.02 -4.45 -9.02
N ILE A 165 -3.89 -3.28 -8.38
CA ILE A 165 -2.88 -3.00 -7.35
C ILE A 165 -3.59 -2.33 -6.17
N ILE A 166 -3.27 -2.73 -4.97
CA ILE A 166 -3.62 -2.00 -3.75
C ILE A 166 -2.34 -1.52 -3.07
N VAL A 167 -2.28 -0.22 -2.82
CA VAL A 167 -1.20 0.44 -2.07
C VAL A 167 -1.75 0.80 -0.70
N LEU A 168 -1.07 0.37 0.37
CA LEU A 168 -1.46 0.70 1.74
C LEU A 168 -0.30 1.41 2.43
N ASP A 169 -0.53 2.63 2.87
CA ASP A 169 0.48 3.46 3.53
C ASP A 169 0.26 3.40 5.05
N GLU A 170 1.04 2.55 5.74
CA GLU A 170 1.00 2.30 7.19
C GLU A 170 -0.42 2.00 7.73
N PRO A 171 -1.18 1.06 7.12
CA PRO A 171 -2.61 0.87 7.40
C PRO A 171 -2.91 0.41 8.83
N THR A 172 -1.90 0.02 9.59
CA THR A 172 -2.05 -0.50 10.95
C THR A 172 -1.35 0.35 12.02
N ALA A 173 -0.99 1.61 11.69
CA ALA A 173 -0.25 2.49 12.59
C ALA A 173 -0.94 2.71 13.94
N TYR A 174 -2.28 2.78 13.94
CA TYR A 174 -3.11 3.05 15.12
C TYR A 174 -3.84 1.81 15.66
N LEU A 175 -3.46 0.61 15.21
CA LEU A 175 -4.10 -0.65 15.60
C LEU A 175 -3.19 -1.46 16.56
N ASP A 176 -3.85 -2.20 17.44
CA ASP A 176 -3.17 -3.17 18.28
C ASP A 176 -2.56 -4.31 17.44
N PRO A 177 -1.58 -5.06 17.97
CA PRO A 177 -0.88 -6.10 17.21
C PRO A 177 -1.79 -7.22 16.68
N TYR A 178 -2.82 -7.61 17.43
CA TYR A 178 -3.74 -8.67 17.02
C TYR A 178 -4.61 -8.23 15.84
N THR A 179 -5.20 -7.04 15.93
CA THR A 179 -5.97 -6.43 14.84
C THR A 179 -5.08 -6.19 13.61
N SER A 180 -3.84 -5.71 13.81
CA SER A 180 -2.86 -5.54 12.72
C SER A 180 -2.59 -6.86 11.99
N LEU A 181 -2.32 -7.94 12.72
CA LEU A 181 -2.10 -9.26 12.13
C LEU A 181 -3.31 -9.77 11.36
N SER A 182 -4.52 -9.54 11.89
CA SER A 182 -5.77 -9.89 11.20
C SER A 182 -5.91 -9.15 9.85
N ILE A 183 -5.58 -7.86 9.79
CA ILE A 183 -5.56 -7.09 8.53
C ILE A 183 -4.51 -7.62 7.56
N PHE A 184 -3.29 -7.91 8.02
CA PHE A 184 -2.23 -8.43 7.15
C PHE A 184 -2.56 -9.81 6.57
N ASN A 185 -3.13 -10.72 7.38
CA ASN A 185 -3.58 -12.02 6.90
C ASN A 185 -4.70 -11.87 5.85
N LEU A 186 -5.64 -10.95 6.07
CA LEU A 186 -6.68 -10.63 5.10
C LEU A 186 -6.07 -10.11 3.78
N LEU A 187 -5.08 -9.21 3.84
CA LEU A 187 -4.39 -8.73 2.63
C LEU A 187 -3.68 -9.85 1.88
N LYS A 188 -3.04 -10.81 2.59
CA LYS A 188 -2.43 -11.98 1.94
C LYS A 188 -3.46 -12.90 1.31
N GLU A 189 -4.62 -13.07 1.96
CA GLU A 189 -5.74 -13.82 1.41
C GLU A 189 -6.27 -13.18 0.12
N LEU A 190 -6.48 -11.85 0.10
CA LEU A 190 -6.89 -11.10 -1.08
C LEU A 190 -5.84 -11.20 -2.20
N ASN A 191 -4.56 -11.04 -1.87
CA ASN A 191 -3.46 -11.20 -2.81
C ASN A 191 -3.51 -12.59 -3.49
N THR A 192 -3.65 -13.65 -2.71
CA THR A 192 -3.62 -15.02 -3.22
C THR A 192 -4.89 -15.36 -4.00
N LYS A 193 -6.09 -15.03 -3.49
CA LYS A 193 -7.36 -15.38 -4.11
C LYS A 193 -7.67 -14.58 -5.37
N LEU A 194 -7.27 -13.32 -5.41
CA LEU A 194 -7.60 -12.38 -6.49
C LEU A 194 -6.43 -12.10 -7.43
N CYS A 195 -5.26 -12.67 -7.20
CA CYS A 195 -4.01 -12.27 -7.87
C CYS A 195 -3.77 -10.75 -7.79
N LEU A 196 -4.20 -10.13 -6.69
CA LEU A 196 -4.08 -8.70 -6.44
C LEU A 196 -2.63 -8.37 -6.07
N THR A 197 -2.02 -7.43 -6.76
CA THR A 197 -0.70 -6.93 -6.37
C THR A 197 -0.86 -6.06 -5.12
N VAL A 198 -0.09 -6.34 -4.07
CA VAL A 198 -0.14 -5.62 -2.80
C VAL A 198 1.19 -4.90 -2.56
N ILE A 199 1.13 -3.59 -2.37
CA ILE A 199 2.27 -2.76 -1.97
C ILE A 199 1.95 -2.19 -0.59
N LEU A 200 2.64 -2.70 0.42
CA LEU A 200 2.40 -2.38 1.81
C LEU A 200 3.57 -1.60 2.40
N VAL A 201 3.36 -0.35 2.78
CA VAL A 201 4.31 0.40 3.61
C VAL A 201 4.07 0.03 5.07
N GLU A 202 5.09 -0.53 5.74
CA GLU A 202 4.94 -0.97 7.13
C GLU A 202 6.27 -0.92 7.89
N HIS A 203 6.18 -0.60 9.19
CA HIS A 203 7.30 -0.61 10.14
C HIS A 203 7.31 -1.85 11.05
N LYS A 204 6.15 -2.51 11.22
CA LYS A 204 5.99 -3.69 12.07
C LYS A 204 6.47 -4.96 11.35
N LEU A 205 7.75 -5.02 11.00
CA LEU A 205 8.34 -6.11 10.18
C LEU A 205 8.10 -7.49 10.78
N GLU A 206 8.02 -7.61 12.10
CA GLU A 206 7.73 -8.87 12.81
C GLU A 206 6.40 -9.51 12.31
N LEU A 207 5.40 -8.69 12.04
CA LEU A 207 4.06 -9.15 11.67
C LEU A 207 3.92 -9.47 10.17
N VAL A 208 4.72 -8.85 9.31
CA VAL A 208 4.58 -8.96 7.85
C VAL A 208 5.65 -9.81 7.17
N ALA A 209 6.72 -10.13 7.90
CA ALA A 209 7.88 -10.83 7.36
C ALA A 209 7.56 -12.18 6.67
N SER A 210 6.57 -12.91 7.21
CA SER A 210 6.15 -14.21 6.65
C SER A 210 5.14 -14.11 5.50
N LEU A 211 4.60 -12.92 5.27
CA LEU A 211 3.55 -12.69 4.27
C LEU A 211 4.10 -12.10 2.98
N ALA A 212 5.23 -11.38 3.07
CA ALA A 212 5.86 -10.71 1.95
C ALA A 212 6.57 -11.70 1.01
N ASP A 213 6.41 -11.49 -0.30
CA ASP A 213 7.22 -12.14 -1.31
C ASP A 213 8.54 -11.37 -1.50
N ARG A 214 8.52 -10.04 -1.27
CA ARG A 214 9.66 -9.14 -1.44
C ARG A 214 9.63 -8.00 -0.42
N VAL A 215 10.80 -7.59 0.03
CA VAL A 215 10.99 -6.47 0.97
C VAL A 215 11.92 -5.44 0.33
N ILE A 216 11.48 -4.20 0.32
CA ILE A 216 12.22 -3.03 -0.16
C ILE A 216 12.51 -2.14 1.04
N VAL A 217 13.79 -1.80 1.24
CA VAL A 217 14.21 -0.86 2.28
C VAL A 217 14.57 0.46 1.63
N MET A 218 13.94 1.53 2.09
CA MET A 218 14.24 2.89 1.67
C MET A 218 14.99 3.66 2.76
N ASP A 219 15.99 4.43 2.35
CA ASP A 219 16.64 5.42 3.21
C ASP A 219 16.99 6.68 2.39
N LYS A 220 16.75 7.86 2.98
CA LYS A 220 17.06 9.18 2.39
C LYS A 220 16.62 9.34 0.91
N GLY A 221 15.46 8.82 0.57
CA GLY A 221 14.88 8.93 -0.77
C GLY A 221 15.34 7.89 -1.78
N CYS A 222 16.21 6.95 -1.40
CA CYS A 222 16.73 5.89 -2.27
C CYS A 222 16.24 4.52 -1.84
N ILE A 223 16.18 3.56 -2.76
CA ILE A 223 16.10 2.13 -2.43
C ILE A 223 17.52 1.67 -2.09
N VAL A 224 17.70 1.18 -0.86
CA VAL A 224 19.01 0.74 -0.37
C VAL A 224 19.15 -0.77 -0.27
N LEU A 225 18.03 -1.47 -0.09
CA LEU A 225 17.97 -2.94 -0.14
C LEU A 225 16.68 -3.34 -0.85
N ASP A 226 16.77 -4.42 -1.63
CA ASP A 226 15.67 -5.03 -2.35
C ASP A 226 15.92 -6.53 -2.49
N GLY A 227 14.96 -7.36 -2.13
CA GLY A 227 15.09 -8.81 -2.19
C GLY A 227 14.02 -9.55 -1.38
N SER A 228 14.16 -10.87 -1.33
CA SER A 228 13.28 -11.71 -0.53
C SER A 228 13.43 -11.40 0.98
N PRO A 229 12.41 -11.68 1.80
CA PRO A 229 12.51 -11.51 3.27
C PRO A 229 13.73 -12.23 3.86
N ARG A 230 14.09 -13.41 3.33
CA ARG A 230 15.25 -14.19 3.79
C ARG A 230 16.57 -13.48 3.53
N GLU A 231 16.72 -12.82 2.39
CA GLU A 231 17.93 -12.08 2.01
C GLU A 231 18.06 -10.77 2.78
N ILE A 232 16.92 -10.10 3.03
CA ILE A 232 16.92 -8.79 3.69
C ILE A 232 17.11 -8.90 5.19
N PHE A 233 16.39 -9.82 5.86
CA PHE A 233 16.39 -9.89 7.33
C PHE A 233 17.63 -10.52 7.96
N VAL A 234 18.54 -11.07 7.14
CA VAL A 234 19.87 -11.50 7.60
C VAL A 234 20.92 -10.39 7.53
N LYS A 235 20.57 -9.23 6.95
CA LYS A 235 21.45 -8.05 6.91
C LYS A 235 21.29 -7.22 8.18
N ASP A 236 22.31 -6.43 8.51
CA ASP A 236 22.21 -5.46 9.60
C ASP A 236 21.31 -4.29 9.18
N LEU A 237 20.04 -4.34 9.59
CA LEU A 237 19.07 -3.29 9.32
C LEU A 237 19.18 -2.11 10.30
N SER A 238 20.00 -2.21 11.36
CA SER A 238 20.15 -1.15 12.35
C SER A 238 20.74 0.12 11.76
N VAL A 239 21.60 0.00 10.74
CA VAL A 239 22.18 1.13 9.99
C VAL A 239 21.11 2.00 9.33
N TYR A 240 19.96 1.40 8.99
CA TYR A 240 18.79 2.09 8.45
C TYR A 240 17.74 2.40 9.52
N GLY A 241 18.07 2.21 10.83
CA GLY A 241 17.17 2.46 11.95
C GLY A 241 16.00 1.50 12.06
N LEU A 242 16.08 0.34 11.44
CA LEU A 242 15.06 -0.69 11.44
C LEU A 242 15.44 -1.81 12.42
N LYS A 243 14.42 -2.43 13.02
CA LYS A 243 14.59 -3.64 13.83
C LYS A 243 14.20 -4.84 12.99
N PRO A 244 15.13 -5.77 12.67
CA PRO A 244 14.76 -7.00 11.99
C PRO A 244 13.84 -7.84 12.89
N PRO A 245 13.00 -8.73 12.30
CA PRO A 245 12.20 -9.69 13.05
C PRO A 245 13.03 -10.49 14.04
N SER A 246 12.39 -10.98 15.12
CA SER A 246 13.09 -11.56 16.28
C SER A 246 13.92 -12.79 15.94
N ILE A 247 13.41 -13.68 15.09
CA ILE A 247 14.11 -14.92 14.68
C ILE A 247 15.38 -14.62 13.88
N PRO A 248 15.34 -13.86 12.76
CA PRO A 248 16.54 -13.43 12.05
C PRO A 248 17.54 -12.69 12.95
N ARG A 249 17.06 -11.83 13.85
CA ARG A 249 17.90 -11.09 14.78
C ARG A 249 18.63 -12.01 15.78
N LEU A 250 17.96 -13.07 16.25
CA LEU A 250 18.59 -14.07 17.09
C LEU A 250 19.68 -14.84 16.33
N PHE A 251 19.40 -15.23 15.09
CA PHE A 251 20.38 -15.89 14.21
C PHE A 251 21.63 -15.03 13.99
N LEU A 252 21.47 -13.73 13.67
CA LEU A 252 22.59 -12.81 13.51
C LEU A 252 23.44 -12.68 14.79
N LYS A 253 22.81 -12.66 15.98
CA LYS A 253 23.54 -12.61 17.25
C LYS A 253 24.32 -13.88 17.52
N LEU A 254 23.75 -15.05 17.21
CA LEU A 254 24.42 -16.35 17.43
C LEU A 254 25.56 -16.58 16.45
N SER A 255 25.43 -16.13 15.20
CA SER A 255 26.49 -16.24 14.19
C SER A 255 27.70 -15.34 14.46
N GLY A 256 27.55 -14.30 15.27
CA GLY A 256 28.64 -13.42 15.72
C GLY A 256 29.43 -13.95 16.93
N TYR A 257 29.06 -15.11 17.47
CA TYR A 257 29.74 -15.78 18.57
C TYR A 257 30.55 -17.01 18.12
N GLY A 258 30.80 -17.13 16.79
CA GLY A 258 31.62 -18.16 16.20
C GLY A 258 32.98 -17.66 15.73
#